data_510a49efac68a8e226c917fd8f9041e3
#
_entry.id   510a49efac68a8e226c917fd8f9041e3
#
_cell.length_a   1.000
_cell.length_b   1.000
_cell.length_c   1.000
_cell.angle_alpha   90.00
_cell.angle_beta   90.00
_cell.angle_gamma   90.00
#
_symmetry.space_group_name_H-M   'P 1'
#
loop_
_entity.id
_entity.type
_entity.pdbx_description
1 polymer ?
#
loop_
_entity_poly.entity_id
_entity_poly.type
_entity_poly.pdbx_seq_one_letter_code
_entity_poly.pdbx_strand_id
1 'polypeptide(L)'
;MSIILYSGTPGSYKSYHAVQECLKWLKDGKNLITNFPLIYKKRFRKIKGIYEKVDNMHLTVDYLVEFAIQHHKKGVKAQTLIVIDEASIKFNSREFNNKDRMEWVKFLANHRHFNFDIILIAQQDRMIDRQIRSCIETEYKHRALKHYGFAGALLNLLFHGCYMCIEYWYPVKSRVGSNFGVFNPRIANCYDTMGLFVDSKNKMSVARQRADEELERQAKNKKSFWQRLFKKRGVTVAENKHKRQVKKDISTFVNVLNSYVVRNAAGSSESSCS
;
A
#
# COMPACT_ATOMS: atom_id res chain seq x y z
N MET A 1 0.49 3.93 24.78
CA MET A 1 0.41 3.10 23.58
C MET A 1 -1.00 3.17 23.08
N SER A 2 -1.17 3.62 21.86
CA SER A 2 -2.50 3.93 21.28
C SER A 2 -2.54 3.55 19.79
N ILE A 3 -3.75 3.32 19.30
CA ILE A 3 -4.02 3.19 17.86
C ILE A 3 -4.70 4.47 17.41
N ILE A 4 -4.04 5.20 16.52
CA ILE A 4 -4.45 6.51 16.05
C ILE A 4 -4.80 6.43 14.56
N LEU A 5 -5.93 7.00 14.19
CA LEU A 5 -6.31 7.18 12.79
C LEU A 5 -6.03 8.61 12.33
N TYR A 6 -5.26 8.76 11.27
CA TYR A 6 -5.12 10.03 10.55
C TYR A 6 -6.06 10.03 9.35
N SER A 7 -7.11 10.85 9.42
CA SER A 7 -8.13 10.94 8.37
C SER A 7 -8.18 12.33 7.72
N GLY A 8 -8.77 12.41 6.53
CA GLY A 8 -8.96 13.66 5.79
C GLY A 8 -8.77 13.50 4.28
N THR A 9 -9.15 14.52 3.53
CA THR A 9 -9.08 14.54 2.06
C THR A 9 -7.65 14.46 1.53
N PRO A 10 -7.43 14.11 0.26
CA PRO A 10 -6.12 14.24 -0.38
C PRO A 10 -5.58 15.67 -0.24
N GLY A 11 -4.26 15.78 0.00
CA GLY A 11 -3.60 17.07 0.21
C GLY A 11 -3.90 17.76 1.54
N SER A 12 -4.48 17.08 2.54
CA SER A 12 -4.74 17.61 3.88
C SER A 12 -3.58 17.47 4.87
N TYR A 13 -2.40 17.12 4.41
CA TYR A 13 -1.17 16.96 5.21
C TYR A 13 -1.13 15.77 6.18
N LYS A 14 -1.95 14.72 5.97
CA LYS A 14 -1.94 13.50 6.81
C LYS A 14 -0.57 12.82 6.86
N SER A 15 -0.07 12.41 5.68
CA SER A 15 1.22 11.72 5.57
C SER A 15 2.38 12.61 6.02
N TYR A 16 2.29 13.93 5.78
CA TYR A 16 3.26 14.90 6.30
C TYR A 16 3.30 14.91 7.83
N HIS A 17 2.15 14.99 8.51
CA HIS A 17 2.07 14.94 9.97
C HIS A 17 2.59 13.60 10.50
N ALA A 18 2.26 12.49 9.85
CA ALA A 18 2.81 11.19 10.20
C ALA A 18 4.34 11.14 10.10
N VAL A 19 4.93 11.73 9.07
CA VAL A 19 6.39 11.86 8.93
C VAL A 19 7.00 12.69 10.06
N GLN A 20 6.33 13.76 10.51
CA GLN A 20 6.79 14.51 11.68
C GLN A 20 6.88 13.62 12.93
N GLU A 21 5.85 12.81 13.19
CA GLU A 21 5.85 11.89 14.33
C GLU A 21 6.90 10.77 14.16
N CYS A 22 7.06 10.22 12.96
CA CYS A 22 8.13 9.26 12.66
C CYS A 22 9.51 9.79 13.01
N LEU A 23 9.82 11.02 12.57
CA LEU A 23 11.11 11.67 12.83
C LEU A 23 11.32 11.97 14.31
N LYS A 24 10.27 12.33 15.04
CA LYS A 24 10.31 12.54 16.47
C LYS A 24 10.62 11.25 17.21
N TRP A 25 9.94 10.16 16.89
CA TRP A 25 10.18 8.84 17.48
C TRP A 25 11.61 8.36 17.28
N LEU A 26 12.13 8.48 16.07
CA LEU A 26 13.52 8.13 15.76
C LEU A 26 14.54 9.00 16.52
N LYS A 27 14.26 10.30 16.69
CA LYS A 27 15.11 11.20 17.49
C LYS A 27 15.11 10.81 18.96
N ASP A 28 13.97 10.38 19.48
CA ASP A 28 13.83 9.91 20.88
C ASP A 28 14.50 8.54 21.11
N GLY A 29 15.12 7.96 20.08
CA GLY A 29 15.80 6.67 20.15
C GLY A 29 14.88 5.46 20.14
N LYS A 30 13.63 5.64 19.73
CA LYS A 30 12.61 4.60 19.60
C LYS A 30 12.60 4.00 18.19
N ASN A 31 12.08 2.80 18.06
CA ASN A 31 12.02 2.10 16.77
C ASN A 31 10.83 2.55 15.94
N LEU A 32 10.94 2.39 14.63
CA LEU A 32 9.94 2.80 13.65
C LEU A 32 9.81 1.75 12.53
N ILE A 33 8.57 1.35 12.26
CA ILE A 33 8.23 0.50 11.10
C ILE A 33 7.23 1.28 10.24
N THR A 34 7.50 1.39 8.93
CA THR A 34 6.58 2.07 7.98
C THR A 34 6.42 1.25 6.71
N ASN A 35 5.29 1.41 6.03
CA ASN A 35 5.09 0.83 4.70
C ASN A 35 5.53 1.77 3.55
N PHE A 36 6.11 2.90 3.87
CA PHE A 36 6.64 3.88 2.91
C PHE A 36 8.09 4.25 3.23
N PRO A 37 8.88 4.69 2.23
CA PRO A 37 10.27 5.05 2.46
C PRO A 37 10.42 6.40 3.15
N LEU A 38 11.38 6.48 4.10
CA LEU A 38 11.82 7.73 4.73
C LEU A 38 13.28 8.03 4.37
N ILE A 39 13.53 9.23 3.85
CA ILE A 39 14.86 9.74 3.49
C ILE A 39 15.38 10.65 4.60
N TYR A 40 15.83 10.07 5.69
CA TYR A 40 16.22 10.85 6.87
C TYR A 40 17.74 10.97 7.09
N LYS A 41 18.54 9.99 6.64
CA LYS A 41 19.99 9.85 6.96
C LYS A 41 20.84 11.06 6.58
N LYS A 42 20.51 11.78 5.53
CA LYS A 42 21.24 12.97 5.09
C LYS A 42 21.10 14.18 6.02
N ARG A 43 20.05 14.21 6.85
CA ARG A 43 19.64 15.39 7.60
C ARG A 43 19.70 15.25 9.12
N PHE A 44 19.56 14.04 9.64
CA PHE A 44 19.51 13.77 11.07
C PHE A 44 20.65 12.83 11.46
N ARG A 45 21.80 13.39 11.81
CA ARG A 45 23.01 12.63 12.18
C ARG A 45 22.89 11.82 13.47
N LYS A 46 21.90 12.09 14.33
CA LYS A 46 21.75 11.47 15.66
C LYS A 46 20.41 10.74 15.81
N ILE A 47 20.14 9.81 14.93
CA ILE A 47 19.02 8.90 15.09
C ILE A 47 19.53 7.64 15.79
N LYS A 48 18.95 7.30 16.94
CA LYS A 48 19.31 6.13 17.75
C LYS A 48 18.37 4.95 17.57
N GLY A 49 17.16 5.19 17.08
CA GLY A 49 16.14 4.15 16.86
C GLY A 49 16.40 3.34 15.59
N ILE A 50 15.89 2.13 15.55
CA ILE A 50 15.89 1.26 14.37
C ILE A 50 14.73 1.69 13.46
N TYR A 51 15.01 1.85 12.17
CA TYR A 51 14.00 2.12 11.16
C TYR A 51 13.96 0.99 10.13
N GLU A 52 12.78 0.43 9.95
CA GLU A 52 12.51 -0.57 8.92
C GLU A 52 11.35 -0.15 8.02
N LYS A 53 11.56 -0.23 6.70
CA LYS A 53 10.51 -0.13 5.70
C LYS A 53 10.04 -1.54 5.35
N VAL A 54 8.74 -1.81 5.54
CA VAL A 54 8.14 -3.11 5.25
C VAL A 54 6.91 -2.91 4.36
N ASP A 55 6.91 -3.49 3.18
CA ASP A 55 5.77 -3.39 2.26
C ASP A 55 4.51 -4.03 2.85
N ASN A 56 3.33 -3.55 2.44
CA ASN A 56 2.03 -4.06 2.93
C ASN A 56 1.87 -5.59 2.86
N MET A 57 2.47 -6.26 1.88
CA MET A 57 2.41 -7.72 1.73
C MET A 57 3.26 -8.45 2.78
N HIS A 58 4.40 -7.89 3.17
CA HIS A 58 5.32 -8.48 4.14
C HIS A 58 5.08 -8.01 5.58
N LEU A 59 4.29 -6.96 5.75
CA LEU A 59 3.89 -6.46 7.07
C LEU A 59 2.81 -7.39 7.63
N THR A 60 3.20 -8.50 8.23
CA THR A 60 2.33 -9.50 8.86
C THR A 60 2.36 -9.38 10.37
N VAL A 61 1.41 -10.00 11.05
CA VAL A 61 1.40 -10.05 12.52
C VAL A 61 2.62 -10.83 13.03
N ASP A 62 2.97 -11.95 12.39
CA ASP A 62 4.14 -12.75 12.74
C ASP A 62 5.43 -11.93 12.68
N TYR A 63 5.63 -11.16 11.60
CA TYR A 63 6.76 -10.24 11.47
C TYR A 63 6.82 -9.24 12.65
N LEU A 64 5.69 -8.66 13.04
CA LEU A 64 5.65 -7.69 14.14
C LEU A 64 5.95 -8.34 15.50
N VAL A 65 5.45 -9.53 15.73
CA VAL A 65 5.75 -10.29 16.96
C VAL A 65 7.23 -10.66 17.02
N GLU A 66 7.81 -11.14 15.90
CA GLU A 66 9.23 -11.45 15.80
C GLU A 66 10.10 -10.21 16.04
N PHE A 67 9.75 -9.08 15.42
CA PHE A 67 10.43 -7.80 15.65
C PHE A 67 10.38 -7.40 17.13
N ALA A 68 9.24 -7.57 17.80
CA ALA A 68 9.11 -7.25 19.22
C ALA A 68 9.99 -8.16 20.08
N ILE A 69 10.06 -9.47 19.78
CA ILE A 69 10.92 -10.41 20.50
C ILE A 69 12.39 -10.03 20.39
N GLN A 70 12.83 -9.61 19.20
CA GLN A 70 14.23 -9.27 18.93
C GLN A 70 14.66 -7.92 19.48
N HIS A 71 13.76 -6.92 19.47
CA HIS A 71 14.15 -5.52 19.70
C HIS A 71 13.53 -4.88 20.93
N HIS A 72 12.47 -5.44 21.51
CA HIS A 72 11.82 -4.84 22.67
C HIS A 72 12.40 -5.31 24.00
N LYS A 73 12.51 -4.37 24.92
CA LYS A 73 13.00 -4.63 26.28
C LYS A 73 11.80 -4.78 27.23
N LYS A 74 11.88 -5.73 28.16
CA LYS A 74 10.86 -5.92 29.20
C LYS A 74 10.75 -4.66 30.07
N GLY A 75 9.52 -4.29 30.43
CA GLY A 75 9.25 -3.15 31.32
C GLY A 75 9.30 -1.77 30.66
N VAL A 76 9.72 -1.66 29.41
CA VAL A 76 9.72 -0.38 28.67
C VAL A 76 8.46 -0.29 27.83
N LYS A 77 7.74 0.84 27.91
CA LYS A 77 6.50 1.10 27.15
C LYS A 77 6.80 1.88 25.86
N ALA A 78 5.94 1.73 24.87
CA ALA A 78 5.94 2.54 23.65
C ALA A 78 7.31 2.53 22.92
N GLN A 79 7.81 1.34 22.60
CA GLN A 79 9.16 1.16 22.04
C GLN A 79 9.22 1.29 20.52
N THR A 80 8.15 0.91 19.84
CA THR A 80 8.10 0.96 18.37
C THR A 80 6.80 1.61 17.90
N LEU A 81 6.93 2.54 16.96
CA LEU A 81 5.81 3.12 16.22
C LEU A 81 5.65 2.37 14.89
N ILE A 82 4.44 1.92 14.60
CA ILE A 82 4.06 1.39 13.30
C ILE A 82 3.25 2.45 12.58
N VAL A 83 3.63 2.83 11.36
CA VAL A 83 2.86 3.77 10.54
C VAL A 83 2.49 3.12 9.21
N ILE A 84 1.19 3.02 8.94
CA ILE A 84 0.66 2.41 7.72
C ILE A 84 -0.03 3.51 6.92
N ASP A 85 0.61 3.94 5.84
CA ASP A 85 -0.02 4.86 4.86
C ASP A 85 -0.93 4.07 3.92
N GLU A 86 -2.01 4.71 3.48
CA GLU A 86 -3.09 4.08 2.73
C GLU A 86 -3.57 2.77 3.39
N ALA A 87 -3.86 2.84 4.71
CA ALA A 87 -4.30 1.69 5.51
C ALA A 87 -5.55 1.01 4.94
N SER A 88 -6.35 1.73 4.16
CA SER A 88 -7.48 1.19 3.41
C SER A 88 -7.12 0.14 2.36
N ILE A 89 -5.87 0.13 1.85
CA ILE A 89 -5.40 -0.91 0.94
C ILE A 89 -5.13 -2.20 1.71
N LYS A 90 -4.48 -2.10 2.88
CA LYS A 90 -4.15 -3.25 3.70
C LYS A 90 -5.37 -3.84 4.42
N PHE A 91 -6.24 -2.97 4.92
CA PHE A 91 -7.40 -3.33 5.73
C PHE A 91 -8.71 -3.01 5.01
N ASN A 92 -8.78 -3.32 3.71
CA ASN A 92 -9.97 -3.08 2.91
C ASN A 92 -11.16 -3.88 3.45
N SER A 93 -12.25 -3.18 3.75
CA SER A 93 -13.48 -3.81 4.27
C SER A 93 -14.11 -4.84 3.33
N ARG A 94 -13.80 -4.80 2.03
CA ARG A 94 -14.38 -5.67 1.00
C ARG A 94 -13.53 -6.89 0.66
N GLU A 95 -12.21 -6.78 0.76
CA GLU A 95 -11.25 -7.77 0.25
C GLU A 95 -10.43 -8.45 1.36
N PHE A 96 -10.63 -8.05 2.60
CA PHE A 96 -9.82 -8.52 3.71
C PHE A 96 -10.12 -9.99 4.03
N ASN A 97 -9.14 -10.88 3.85
CA ASN A 97 -9.27 -12.31 4.10
C ASN A 97 -9.61 -12.58 5.57
N ASN A 98 -10.53 -13.53 5.84
CA ASN A 98 -10.99 -13.82 7.18
C ASN A 98 -9.89 -14.26 8.15
N LYS A 99 -8.88 -15.03 7.69
CA LYS A 99 -7.73 -15.42 8.53
C LYS A 99 -6.90 -14.24 8.95
N ASP A 100 -6.42 -13.46 7.98
CA ASP A 100 -5.56 -12.31 8.22
C ASP A 100 -6.28 -11.25 9.06
N ARG A 101 -7.59 -11.08 8.83
CA ARG A 101 -8.43 -10.17 9.63
C ARG A 101 -8.39 -10.53 11.10
N MET A 102 -8.65 -11.78 11.45
CA MET A 102 -8.72 -12.21 12.85
C MET A 102 -7.36 -12.09 13.55
N GLU A 103 -6.26 -12.35 12.86
CA GLU A 103 -4.92 -12.17 13.39
C GLU A 103 -4.64 -10.69 13.68
N TRP A 104 -4.94 -9.81 12.73
CA TRP A 104 -4.78 -8.37 12.92
C TRP A 104 -5.68 -7.82 14.03
N VAL A 105 -6.94 -8.24 14.13
CA VAL A 105 -7.85 -7.82 15.20
C VAL A 105 -7.30 -8.23 16.55
N LYS A 106 -6.84 -9.49 16.70
CA LYS A 106 -6.21 -9.96 17.94
C LYS A 106 -4.95 -9.19 18.28
N PHE A 107 -4.08 -8.93 17.29
CA PHE A 107 -2.87 -8.15 17.48
C PHE A 107 -3.18 -6.72 17.91
N LEU A 108 -4.06 -6.02 17.21
CA LEU A 108 -4.45 -4.65 17.51
C LEU A 108 -5.10 -4.54 18.90
N ALA A 109 -5.96 -5.48 19.28
CA ALA A 109 -6.54 -5.51 20.63
C ALA A 109 -5.46 -5.68 21.73
N ASN A 110 -4.36 -6.35 21.40
CA ASN A 110 -3.27 -6.65 22.34
C ASN A 110 -1.97 -5.84 22.09
N HIS A 111 -1.99 -4.85 21.18
CA HIS A 111 -0.80 -4.09 20.79
C HIS A 111 0.00 -3.51 21.94
N ARG A 112 -0.67 -3.19 23.05
CA ARG A 112 -0.06 -2.68 24.29
C ARG A 112 0.84 -3.70 24.95
N HIS A 113 0.50 -4.98 24.89
CA HIS A 113 1.34 -6.06 25.44
C HIS A 113 2.63 -6.23 24.64
N PHE A 114 2.61 -5.90 23.36
CA PHE A 114 3.77 -5.92 22.47
C PHE A 114 4.53 -4.59 22.45
N ASN A 115 4.09 -3.55 23.19
CA ASN A 115 4.71 -2.23 23.27
C ASN A 115 4.75 -1.44 21.94
N PHE A 116 3.73 -1.61 21.10
CA PHE A 116 3.55 -0.86 19.87
C PHE A 116 2.60 0.33 20.05
N ASP A 117 2.95 1.45 19.41
CA ASP A 117 2.01 2.51 19.03
C ASP A 117 1.76 2.41 17.52
N ILE A 118 0.54 2.72 17.08
CA ILE A 118 0.14 2.48 15.70
C ILE A 118 -0.56 3.72 15.15
N ILE A 119 -0.12 4.18 13.97
CA ILE A 119 -0.77 5.23 13.19
C ILE A 119 -1.27 4.60 11.89
N LEU A 120 -2.57 4.66 11.68
CA LEU A 120 -3.23 4.28 10.44
C LEU A 120 -3.58 5.55 9.67
N ILE A 121 -3.19 5.65 8.40
CA ILE A 121 -3.52 6.79 7.57
C ILE A 121 -4.52 6.34 6.51
N ALA A 122 -5.67 7.02 6.43
CA ALA A 122 -6.69 6.74 5.43
C ALA A 122 -7.43 8.04 5.04
N GLN A 123 -8.05 8.04 3.87
CA GLN A 123 -8.85 9.21 3.44
C GLN A 123 -10.14 9.30 4.27
N GLN A 124 -10.77 8.16 4.51
CA GLN A 124 -11.99 8.05 5.31
C GLN A 124 -11.91 6.79 6.18
N ASP A 125 -12.45 6.88 7.40
CA ASP A 125 -12.50 5.76 8.33
C ASP A 125 -13.31 4.56 7.79
N ARG A 126 -14.36 4.82 7.01
CA ARG A 126 -15.25 3.79 6.44
C ARG A 126 -14.56 2.88 5.42
N MET A 127 -13.41 3.27 4.89
CA MET A 127 -12.61 2.46 3.97
C MET A 127 -11.86 1.33 4.68
N ILE A 128 -11.68 1.46 5.99
CA ILE A 128 -11.04 0.46 6.84
C ILE A 128 -12.08 -0.53 7.37
N ASP A 129 -11.71 -1.79 7.49
CA ASP A 129 -12.56 -2.84 8.06
C ASP A 129 -13.15 -2.46 9.43
N ARG A 130 -14.42 -2.84 9.67
CA ARG A 130 -15.16 -2.46 10.88
C ARG A 130 -14.51 -2.96 12.17
N GLN A 131 -13.96 -4.19 12.16
CA GLN A 131 -13.34 -4.78 13.34
C GLN A 131 -12.00 -4.09 13.66
N ILE A 132 -11.22 -3.74 12.63
CA ILE A 132 -10.00 -2.94 12.80
C ILE A 132 -10.34 -1.56 13.35
N ARG A 133 -11.38 -0.90 12.82
CA ARG A 133 -11.83 0.41 13.31
C ARG A 133 -12.24 0.40 14.78
N SER A 134 -12.81 -0.69 15.27
CA SER A 134 -13.18 -0.79 16.68
C SER A 134 -11.99 -0.76 17.64
N CYS A 135 -10.78 -1.01 17.15
CA CYS A 135 -9.55 -0.92 17.93
C CYS A 135 -8.96 0.50 17.95
N ILE A 136 -9.48 1.44 17.14
CA ILE A 136 -8.98 2.82 17.09
C ILE A 136 -9.42 3.57 18.34
N GLU A 137 -8.47 4.27 18.97
CA GLU A 137 -8.72 5.05 20.18
C GLU A 137 -8.93 6.53 19.86
N THR A 138 -8.13 7.08 18.95
CA THR A 138 -8.16 8.52 18.63
C THR A 138 -8.14 8.71 17.12
N GLU A 139 -8.94 9.66 16.63
CA GLU A 139 -8.91 10.11 15.25
C GLU A 139 -8.39 11.54 15.16
N TYR A 140 -7.34 11.75 14.37
CA TYR A 140 -6.87 13.07 13.97
C TYR A 140 -7.40 13.39 12.58
N LYS A 141 -8.38 14.28 12.50
CA LYS A 141 -8.99 14.71 11.26
C LYS A 141 -8.27 15.91 10.69
N HIS A 142 -7.55 15.70 9.59
CA HIS A 142 -6.73 16.72 8.97
C HIS A 142 -7.51 17.53 7.94
N ARG A 143 -7.30 18.85 7.96
CA ARG A 143 -7.88 19.80 7.00
C ARG A 143 -6.84 20.82 6.58
N ALA A 144 -6.64 20.97 5.27
CA ALA A 144 -5.78 22.05 4.74
C ALA A 144 -6.49 23.40 4.90
N LEU A 145 -5.82 24.40 5.43
CA LEU A 145 -6.42 25.72 5.69
C LEU A 145 -6.71 26.51 4.42
N LYS A 146 -6.08 26.17 3.30
CA LYS A 146 -6.37 26.80 1.98
C LYS A 146 -7.86 26.73 1.58
N HIS A 147 -8.64 25.82 2.17
CA HIS A 147 -10.05 25.63 1.88
C HIS A 147 -11.00 26.43 2.82
N TYR A 148 -10.45 27.26 3.72
CA TYR A 148 -11.22 28.06 4.69
C TYR A 148 -11.39 29.51 4.23
N GLY A 149 -11.85 29.73 3.00
CA GLY A 149 -12.11 31.06 2.45
C GLY A 149 -10.87 31.97 2.36
N PHE A 150 -11.09 33.27 2.30
CA PHE A 150 -10.01 34.25 2.11
C PHE A 150 -8.98 34.27 3.25
N ALA A 151 -9.44 34.21 4.50
CA ALA A 151 -8.54 34.19 5.67
C ALA A 151 -7.65 32.94 5.69
N GLY A 152 -8.19 31.78 5.35
CA GLY A 152 -7.43 30.54 5.24
C GLY A 152 -6.41 30.57 4.09
N ALA A 153 -6.79 31.15 2.96
CA ALA A 153 -5.89 31.34 1.82
C ALA A 153 -4.72 32.30 2.16
N LEU A 154 -5.00 33.40 2.86
CA LEU A 154 -3.99 34.37 3.31
C LEU A 154 -3.01 33.72 4.30
N LEU A 155 -3.50 32.98 5.31
CA LEU A 155 -2.65 32.25 6.24
C LEU A 155 -1.78 31.20 5.53
N ASN A 156 -2.37 30.49 4.56
CA ASN A 156 -1.64 29.50 3.78
C ASN A 156 -0.53 30.13 2.94
N LEU A 157 -0.72 31.36 2.42
CA LEU A 157 0.27 32.11 1.71
C LEU A 157 1.41 32.59 2.64
N LEU A 158 1.08 33.14 3.80
CA LEU A 158 2.05 33.65 4.78
C LEU A 158 2.93 32.54 5.35
N PHE A 159 2.39 31.37 5.61
CA PHE A 159 3.13 30.25 6.23
C PHE A 159 3.57 29.17 5.23
N HIS A 160 3.48 29.41 3.91
CA HIS A 160 3.85 28.46 2.86
C HIS A 160 3.19 27.07 2.98
N GLY A 161 2.01 27.02 3.58
CA GLY A 161 1.25 25.81 3.84
C GLY A 161 0.96 25.60 5.32
N CYS A 162 -0.30 25.45 5.64
CA CYS A 162 -0.74 25.15 6.99
C CYS A 162 -1.98 24.26 6.99
N TYR A 163 -2.10 23.49 8.05
CA TYR A 163 -3.20 22.58 8.25
C TYR A 163 -3.70 22.63 9.68
N MET A 164 -4.95 22.27 9.86
CA MET A 164 -5.58 22.07 11.15
C MET A 164 -5.83 20.58 11.34
N CYS A 165 -5.50 20.10 12.51
CA CYS A 165 -5.75 18.75 12.95
C CYS A 165 -6.74 18.77 14.09
N ILE A 166 -7.91 18.18 13.93
CA ILE A 166 -8.94 18.09 14.95
C ILE A 166 -8.88 16.71 15.54
N GLU A 167 -8.70 16.65 16.85
CA GLU A 167 -8.63 15.42 17.62
C GLU A 167 -10.00 15.00 18.10
N TYR A 168 -10.38 13.76 17.83
CA TYR A 168 -11.60 13.12 18.31
C TYR A 168 -11.28 11.87 19.11
N TRP A 169 -11.96 11.69 20.21
CA TRP A 169 -12.02 10.39 20.86
C TRP A 169 -12.91 9.46 20.02
N TYR A 170 -12.27 8.51 19.37
CA TYR A 170 -12.89 7.75 18.27
C TYR A 170 -14.13 6.96 18.67
N PRO A 171 -14.18 6.23 19.82
CA PRO A 171 -15.34 5.42 20.20
C PRO A 171 -16.65 6.21 20.30
N VAL A 172 -16.59 7.44 20.79
CA VAL A 172 -17.78 8.31 21.01
C VAL A 172 -17.89 9.43 19.98
N LYS A 173 -16.88 9.56 19.12
CA LYS A 173 -16.78 10.67 18.15
C LYS A 173 -16.84 12.06 18.79
N SER A 174 -16.45 12.18 20.06
CA SER A 174 -16.37 13.45 20.77
C SER A 174 -15.09 14.19 20.41
N ARG A 175 -15.20 15.50 20.16
CA ARG A 175 -14.05 16.36 19.92
C ARG A 175 -13.29 16.58 21.23
N VAL A 176 -11.98 16.29 21.21
CA VAL A 176 -11.08 16.48 22.37
C VAL A 176 -10.31 17.79 22.24
N GLY A 177 -9.81 18.09 21.03
CA GLY A 177 -8.98 19.26 20.81
C GLY A 177 -8.80 19.61 19.33
N SER A 178 -7.97 20.60 19.10
CA SER A 178 -7.50 20.92 17.76
C SER A 178 -6.10 21.52 17.81
N ASN A 179 -5.25 21.06 16.91
CA ASN A 179 -3.87 21.51 16.75
C ASN A 179 -3.68 22.16 15.38
N PHE A 180 -2.82 23.16 15.34
CA PHE A 180 -2.44 23.83 14.12
C PHE A 180 -1.02 23.41 13.73
N GLY A 181 -0.82 23.04 12.48
CA GLY A 181 0.48 22.64 11.95
C GLY A 181 0.91 23.52 10.79
N VAL A 182 2.20 23.85 10.76
CA VAL A 182 2.84 24.61 9.68
C VAL A 182 3.70 23.68 8.84
N PHE A 183 3.65 23.87 7.54
CA PHE A 183 4.45 23.09 6.59
C PHE A 183 5.94 23.48 6.67
N ASN A 184 6.80 22.48 6.80
CA ASN A 184 8.24 22.64 6.77
C ASN A 184 8.81 21.82 5.60
N PRO A 185 9.35 22.44 4.55
CA PRO A 185 9.92 21.74 3.39
C PRO A 185 11.00 20.73 3.76
N ARG A 186 11.70 20.99 4.86
CA ARG A 186 12.73 20.06 5.35
C ARG A 186 12.17 18.72 5.78
N ILE A 187 11.00 18.69 6.35
CA ILE A 187 10.33 17.46 6.77
C ILE A 187 9.64 16.80 5.58
N ALA A 188 9.01 17.59 4.71
CA ALA A 188 8.38 17.08 3.50
C ALA A 188 9.35 16.31 2.60
N ASN A 189 10.60 16.80 2.48
CA ASN A 189 11.65 16.14 1.70
C ASN A 189 12.16 14.83 2.35
N CYS A 190 11.70 14.47 3.55
CA CYS A 190 11.97 13.16 4.15
C CYS A 190 10.99 12.08 3.68
N TYR A 191 9.92 12.46 2.98
CA TYR A 191 8.91 11.55 2.45
C TYR A 191 8.95 11.54 0.92
N ASP A 192 9.20 10.37 0.34
CA ASP A 192 9.19 10.19 -1.12
C ASP A 192 7.83 9.63 -1.56
N THR A 193 6.98 10.54 -2.01
CA THR A 193 5.64 10.20 -2.53
C THR A 193 5.72 9.37 -3.82
N MET A 194 6.79 9.51 -4.60
CA MET A 194 6.95 8.81 -5.87
C MET A 194 7.52 7.40 -5.71
N GLY A 195 8.24 7.14 -4.61
CA GLY A 195 8.84 5.84 -4.34
C GLY A 195 7.81 4.70 -4.24
N LEU A 196 6.61 4.97 -3.72
CA LEU A 196 5.51 4.01 -3.67
C LEU A 196 5.02 3.59 -5.08
N PHE A 197 4.99 4.53 -6.03
CA PHE A 197 4.54 4.26 -7.41
C PHE A 197 5.60 3.55 -8.23
N VAL A 198 6.88 3.86 -8.03
CA VAL A 198 8.00 3.21 -8.73
C VAL A 198 8.11 1.74 -8.31
N ASP A 199 8.05 1.46 -7.01
CA ASP A 199 8.05 0.08 -6.48
C ASP A 199 6.86 -0.73 -6.99
N SER A 200 5.66 -0.15 -7.07
CA SER A 200 4.48 -0.84 -7.60
C SER A 200 4.59 -1.14 -9.09
N LYS A 201 5.09 -0.19 -9.90
CA LYS A 201 5.34 -0.40 -11.34
C LYS A 201 6.40 -1.46 -11.59
N ASN A 202 7.51 -1.43 -10.85
CA ASN A 202 8.56 -2.43 -10.97
C ASN A 202 8.06 -3.83 -10.57
N LYS A 203 7.26 -3.96 -9.50
CA LYS A 203 6.64 -5.22 -9.10
C LYS A 203 5.65 -5.74 -10.15
N MET A 204 4.84 -4.86 -10.74
CA MET A 204 3.93 -5.24 -11.84
C MET A 204 4.67 -5.66 -13.10
N SER A 205 5.77 -5.00 -13.48
CA SER A 205 6.57 -5.39 -14.63
C SER A 205 7.26 -6.74 -14.42
N VAL A 206 7.83 -6.99 -13.25
CA VAL A 206 8.44 -8.27 -12.87
C VAL A 206 7.39 -9.39 -12.79
N ALA A 207 6.20 -9.11 -12.24
CA ALA A 207 5.11 -10.09 -12.19
C ALA A 207 4.61 -10.44 -13.61
N ARG A 208 4.48 -9.45 -14.51
CA ARG A 208 4.14 -9.70 -15.92
C ARG A 208 5.20 -10.52 -16.62
N GLN A 209 6.48 -10.19 -16.46
CA GLN A 209 7.57 -10.98 -17.05
C GLN A 209 7.56 -12.45 -16.58
N ARG A 210 7.34 -12.69 -15.27
CA ARG A 210 7.22 -14.07 -14.75
C ARG A 210 6.00 -14.81 -15.31
N ALA A 211 4.86 -14.13 -15.45
CA ALA A 211 3.67 -14.72 -16.04
C ALA A 211 3.89 -15.06 -17.53
N ASP A 212 4.55 -14.19 -18.28
CA ASP A 212 4.89 -14.41 -19.68
C ASP A 212 5.89 -15.58 -19.84
N GLU A 213 6.90 -15.66 -18.97
CA GLU A 213 7.85 -16.79 -18.93
C GLU A 213 7.17 -18.12 -18.60
N GLU A 214 6.21 -18.11 -17.66
CA GLU A 214 5.42 -19.33 -17.33
C GLU A 214 4.54 -19.76 -18.50
N LEU A 215 3.90 -18.83 -19.18
CA LEU A 215 3.11 -19.09 -20.39
C LEU A 215 3.98 -19.66 -21.51
N GLU A 216 5.16 -19.10 -21.72
CA GLU A 216 6.11 -19.64 -22.70
C GLU A 216 6.61 -21.06 -22.33
N ARG A 217 6.91 -21.32 -21.06
CA ARG A 217 7.29 -22.66 -20.58
C ARG A 217 6.16 -23.66 -20.78
N GLN A 218 4.92 -23.29 -20.47
CA GLN A 218 3.75 -24.14 -20.71
C GLN A 218 3.55 -24.40 -22.22
N ALA A 219 3.71 -23.39 -23.07
CA ALA A 219 3.62 -23.52 -24.52
C ALA A 219 4.71 -24.44 -25.08
N LYS A 220 5.97 -24.31 -24.62
CA LYS A 220 7.09 -25.18 -24.99
C LYS A 220 6.86 -26.62 -24.55
N ASN A 221 6.38 -26.83 -23.32
CA ASN A 221 6.04 -28.15 -22.78
C ASN A 221 4.91 -28.81 -23.57
N LYS A 222 3.86 -28.06 -23.90
CA LYS A 222 2.74 -28.52 -24.71
C LYS A 222 3.19 -28.90 -26.13
N LYS A 223 4.07 -28.09 -26.74
CA LYS A 223 4.65 -28.35 -28.07
C LYS A 223 5.54 -29.61 -28.04
N SER A 224 6.38 -29.76 -27.01
CA SER A 224 7.21 -30.96 -26.81
C SER A 224 6.37 -32.22 -26.58
N PHE A 225 5.30 -32.13 -25.76
CA PHE A 225 4.36 -33.21 -25.54
C PHE A 225 3.68 -33.67 -26.84
N TRP A 226 3.17 -32.75 -27.61
CA TRP A 226 2.57 -33.06 -28.90
C TRP A 226 3.57 -33.65 -29.91
N GLN A 227 4.79 -33.16 -29.97
CA GLN A 227 5.86 -33.71 -30.78
C GLN A 227 6.21 -35.15 -30.40
N ARG A 228 6.27 -35.49 -29.10
CA ARG A 228 6.50 -36.87 -28.61
C ARG A 228 5.33 -37.79 -28.94
N LEU A 229 4.10 -37.29 -28.84
CA LEU A 229 2.88 -38.07 -29.16
C LEU A 229 2.79 -38.38 -30.65
N PHE A 230 3.15 -37.43 -31.52
CA PHE A 230 3.17 -37.64 -32.99
C PHE A 230 4.34 -38.50 -33.47
N LYS A 231 5.48 -38.49 -32.76
CA LYS A 231 6.63 -39.33 -33.05
C LYS A 231 6.40 -40.80 -32.70
N LYS A 232 5.54 -41.09 -31.71
CA LYS A 232 5.15 -42.48 -31.33
C LYS A 232 4.09 -43.11 -32.21
N ARG A 233 3.36 -42.32 -32.98
CA ARG A 233 2.39 -42.81 -33.99
C ARG A 233 3.02 -42.59 -35.38
N GLY A 234 3.66 -43.62 -35.92
CA GLY A 234 4.19 -43.59 -37.28
C GLY A 234 3.10 -43.27 -38.31
N VAL A 235 3.04 -42.04 -38.75
CA VAL A 235 1.99 -41.51 -39.60
C VAL A 235 2.54 -41.30 -41.00
N THR A 236 1.94 -41.99 -41.98
CA THR A 236 2.25 -41.96 -43.40
C THR A 236 1.77 -40.69 -44.11
N VAL A 237 2.32 -40.47 -45.32
CA VAL A 237 2.30 -39.26 -46.16
C VAL A 237 0.91 -38.66 -46.49
N ALA A 238 -0.20 -39.34 -46.24
CA ALA A 238 -1.56 -38.83 -46.48
C ALA A 238 -2.03 -37.73 -45.49
N GLU A 239 -1.41 -37.61 -44.32
CA GLU A 239 -1.80 -36.64 -43.28
C GLU A 239 -1.22 -35.24 -43.46
N ASN A 240 -0.28 -35.05 -44.39
CA ASN A 240 0.33 -33.72 -44.60
C ASN A 240 -0.63 -32.68 -45.20
N LYS A 241 -1.65 -33.13 -45.96
CA LYS A 241 -2.69 -32.20 -46.50
C LYS A 241 -3.64 -31.72 -45.40
N HIS A 242 -4.04 -32.61 -44.48
CA HIS A 242 -4.93 -32.26 -43.38
C HIS A 242 -4.22 -31.37 -42.33
N LYS A 243 -2.92 -31.61 -42.10
CA LYS A 243 -2.12 -30.74 -41.19
C LYS A 243 -1.92 -29.34 -41.73
N ARG A 244 -1.85 -29.15 -43.08
CA ARG A 244 -1.77 -27.81 -43.68
C ARG A 244 -3.09 -27.06 -43.58
N GLN A 245 -4.22 -27.74 -43.69
CA GLN A 245 -5.55 -27.14 -43.53
C GLN A 245 -5.78 -26.72 -42.10
N VAL A 246 -5.56 -27.59 -41.11
CA VAL A 246 -5.69 -27.27 -39.65
C VAL A 246 -4.76 -26.14 -39.24
N LYS A 247 -3.53 -26.07 -39.79
CA LYS A 247 -2.63 -24.93 -39.51
C LYS A 247 -3.17 -23.60 -40.06
N LYS A 248 -3.81 -23.62 -41.25
CA LYS A 248 -4.46 -22.43 -41.84
C LYS A 248 -5.63 -21.98 -40.99
N ASP A 249 -6.47 -22.90 -40.53
CA ASP A 249 -7.67 -22.63 -39.74
C ASP A 249 -7.29 -22.07 -38.33
N ILE A 250 -6.23 -22.60 -37.70
CA ILE A 250 -5.70 -22.09 -36.43
C ILE A 250 -5.11 -20.67 -36.60
N SER A 251 -4.38 -20.40 -37.71
CA SER A 251 -3.82 -19.06 -37.96
C SER A 251 -4.93 -18.03 -38.22
N THR A 252 -5.99 -18.41 -38.91
CA THR A 252 -7.17 -17.56 -39.13
C THR A 252 -7.89 -17.28 -37.83
N PHE A 253 -8.05 -18.29 -36.95
CA PHE A 253 -8.69 -18.14 -35.65
C PHE A 253 -7.88 -17.23 -34.69
N VAL A 254 -6.56 -17.36 -34.69
CA VAL A 254 -5.65 -16.49 -33.91
C VAL A 254 -5.72 -15.03 -34.40
N ASN A 255 -5.79 -14.83 -35.73
CA ASN A 255 -5.92 -13.48 -36.30
C ASN A 255 -7.28 -12.84 -35.98
N VAL A 256 -8.36 -13.61 -35.94
CA VAL A 256 -9.69 -13.14 -35.52
C VAL A 256 -9.71 -12.78 -34.02
N LEU A 257 -9.10 -13.61 -33.16
CA LEU A 257 -8.96 -13.33 -31.76
C LEU A 257 -8.13 -12.05 -31.49
N ASN A 258 -7.02 -11.88 -32.17
CA ASN A 258 -6.20 -10.68 -32.04
C ASN A 258 -6.92 -9.42 -32.53
N SER A 259 -7.71 -9.51 -33.60
CA SER A 259 -8.55 -8.39 -34.07
C SER A 259 -9.68 -8.03 -33.09
N TYR A 260 -10.20 -9.02 -32.35
CA TYR A 260 -11.21 -8.82 -31.30
C TYR A 260 -10.61 -8.13 -30.06
N VAL A 261 -9.41 -8.52 -29.65
CA VAL A 261 -8.68 -7.92 -28.54
C VAL A 261 -8.29 -6.47 -28.84
N VAL A 262 -7.83 -6.20 -30.08
CA VAL A 262 -7.46 -4.84 -30.49
C VAL A 262 -8.71 -3.92 -30.58
N ARG A 263 -9.86 -4.41 -31.06
CA ARG A 263 -11.10 -3.62 -31.09
C ARG A 263 -11.65 -3.29 -29.69
N ASN A 264 -11.57 -4.22 -28.74
CA ASN A 264 -12.00 -3.98 -27.37
C ASN A 264 -11.03 -3.08 -26.58
N ALA A 265 -9.75 -3.06 -26.94
CA ALA A 265 -8.77 -2.12 -26.40
C ALA A 265 -8.94 -0.68 -26.95
N ALA A 266 -9.41 -0.54 -28.18
CA ALA A 266 -9.69 0.78 -28.79
C ALA A 266 -11.05 1.36 -28.36
N GLY A 267 -12.04 0.52 -28.05
CA GLY A 267 -13.38 0.95 -27.61
C GLY A 267 -13.45 1.46 -26.18
N SER A 268 -12.41 1.24 -25.36
CA SER A 268 -12.34 1.74 -23.97
C SER A 268 -11.74 3.15 -23.86
N SER A 269 -11.28 3.76 -24.94
CA SER A 269 -10.70 5.12 -24.96
C SER A 269 -11.67 6.22 -25.43
N GLU A 270 -12.89 5.90 -25.87
CA GLU A 270 -13.86 6.90 -26.38
C GLU A 270 -15.01 7.24 -25.43
N SER A 271 -15.06 6.67 -24.23
CA SER A 271 -16.15 6.96 -23.27
C SER A 271 -15.79 7.93 -22.13
N SER A 272 -14.76 8.77 -22.31
CA SER A 272 -14.37 9.79 -21.31
C SER A 272 -14.35 11.23 -21.84
N CYS A 273 -15.18 11.55 -22.85
CA CYS A 273 -15.45 12.94 -23.24
C CYS A 273 -16.93 13.11 -23.62
N SER A 274 -17.78 13.35 -22.63
CA SER A 274 -19.03 14.11 -22.74
C SER A 274 -19.54 14.42 -21.34
#